data_921189c6025b23148cc9dfe0f697d378
#
_entry.id   921189c6025b23148cc9dfe0f697d378
#
_cell.length_a   1.000
_cell.length_b   1.000
_cell.length_c   1.000
_cell.angle_alpha   90.00
_cell.angle_beta   90.00
_cell.angle_gamma   90.00
#
_symmetry.space_group_name_H-M   'P 1'
#
loop_
_entity.id
_entity.type
_entity.pdbx_description
1 polymer ?
#
loop_
_entity_poly.entity_id
_entity_poly.type
_entity_poly.pdbx_seq_one_letter_code
_entity_poly.pdbx_strand_id
1 'polypeptide(L)'
;QVIKLINEREADEEKRANGTYHAVKLSIRGSMLTGHDFKRILPPVLRSSILGTFVGVLPGSGATTGSMVGYAMQKKFKSEEPMGTGAIEGIAASEAGNNSAAAGAFAPLLALGIPGSGTGAVLLGGLMMWGLNPGPLLFETNPEFCWSLISSLYIANVFTLAVAVLVIPFLIKILSVPIKYMIPIITCVCIVGAYSTSLSMYGVIVMFVSGIVGYILDKNGFPTAPMLLAFVLAPMLEENMRKAFIASQGSLVVFTDS
;
A
#
# COMPACT_ATOMS: atom_id res chain seq x y z
N GLN A 1 -7.21 14.83 4.15
CA GLN A 1 -5.76 15.01 4.31
C GLN A 1 -5.38 16.49 4.23
N VAL A 2 -5.77 17.23 3.17
CA VAL A 2 -5.48 18.66 3.01
C VAL A 2 -6.00 19.49 4.19
N ILE A 3 -7.25 19.28 4.63
CA ILE A 3 -7.83 20.01 5.76
C ILE A 3 -7.12 19.65 7.08
N LYS A 4 -6.70 18.39 7.23
CA LYS A 4 -5.92 17.97 8.39
C LYS A 4 -4.54 18.65 8.41
N LEU A 5 -3.88 18.77 7.25
CA LEU A 5 -2.63 19.53 7.11
C LEU A 5 -2.79 21.02 7.41
N ILE A 6 -3.94 21.63 7.08
CA ILE A 6 -4.23 23.02 7.42
C ILE A 6 -4.34 23.18 8.94
N ASN A 7 -5.08 22.30 9.63
CA ASN A 7 -5.22 22.33 11.07
C ASN A 7 -3.89 22.06 11.80
N GLU A 8 -3.08 21.12 11.29
CA GLU A 8 -1.74 20.86 11.80
C GLU A 8 -0.82 22.08 11.63
N ARG A 9 -0.96 22.80 10.52
CA ARG A 9 -0.24 24.05 10.27
C ARG A 9 -0.56 25.12 11.32
N GLU A 10 -1.84 25.35 11.62
CA GLU A 10 -2.26 26.33 12.63
C GLU A 10 -1.69 25.96 13.99
N ALA A 11 -1.72 24.69 14.38
CA ALA A 11 -1.14 24.20 15.61
C ALA A 11 0.41 24.32 15.65
N ASP A 12 1.09 24.16 14.52
CA ASP A 12 2.54 24.30 14.42
C ASP A 12 2.96 25.80 14.42
N GLU A 13 2.18 26.67 13.80
CA GLU A 13 2.39 28.13 13.88
C GLU A 13 2.22 28.64 15.32
N GLU A 14 1.22 28.13 16.05
CA GLU A 14 1.01 28.43 17.46
C GLU A 14 2.17 27.93 18.34
N LYS A 15 2.65 26.71 18.12
CA LYS A 15 3.83 26.14 18.81
C LYS A 15 5.12 26.93 18.52
N ARG A 16 5.29 27.44 17.31
CA ARG A 16 6.42 28.33 16.95
C ARG A 16 6.32 29.67 17.66
N ALA A 17 5.12 30.27 17.71
CA ALA A 17 4.90 31.53 18.41
C ALA A 17 5.16 31.39 19.91
N ASN A 18 4.83 30.24 20.50
CA ASN A 18 5.03 29.93 21.92
C ASN A 18 6.43 29.40 22.26
N GLY A 19 7.39 29.38 21.30
CA GLY A 19 8.76 28.90 21.52
C GLY A 19 8.91 27.41 21.80
N THR A 20 7.86 26.61 21.63
CA THR A 20 7.83 25.17 21.94
C THR A 20 8.17 24.31 20.72
N TYR A 21 8.42 24.92 19.56
CA TYR A 21 8.75 24.22 18.33
C TYR A 21 10.23 23.86 18.29
N HIS A 22 10.55 22.61 18.56
CA HIS A 22 11.86 22.06 18.25
C HIS A 22 11.87 21.57 16.80
N ALA A 23 12.53 22.29 15.91
CA ALA A 23 12.80 21.80 14.56
C ALA A 23 13.60 20.49 14.69
N VAL A 24 13.00 19.38 14.27
CA VAL A 24 13.70 18.09 14.21
C VAL A 24 14.86 18.28 13.22
N LYS A 25 16.09 18.31 13.71
CA LYS A 25 17.29 18.27 12.86
C LYS A 25 17.34 16.91 12.22
N LEU A 26 16.81 16.82 11.00
CA LEU A 26 16.89 15.62 10.18
C LEU A 26 18.37 15.37 9.84
N SER A 27 18.95 14.39 10.51
CA SER A 27 20.32 13.93 10.28
C SER A 27 20.28 12.56 9.66
N ILE A 28 21.03 12.32 8.60
CA ILE A 28 21.14 11.00 7.96
C ILE A 28 21.55 9.94 8.99
N ARG A 29 22.44 10.31 9.91
CA ARG A 29 22.91 9.42 10.99
C ARG A 29 21.81 9.11 12.02
N GLY A 30 20.90 10.06 12.28
CA GLY A 30 19.73 9.89 13.15
C GLY A 30 18.57 9.16 12.48
N SER A 31 18.60 9.00 11.16
CA SER A 31 17.59 8.24 10.40
C SER A 31 17.96 6.77 10.20
N MET A 32 19.14 6.35 10.62
CA MET A 32 19.56 4.96 10.56
C MET A 32 18.96 4.15 11.71
N LEU A 33 18.46 2.96 11.41
CA LEU A 33 17.96 2.02 12.41
C LEU A 33 19.05 1.65 13.42
N THR A 34 18.73 1.79 14.71
CA THR A 34 19.57 1.29 15.78
C THR A 34 19.33 -0.20 16.01
N GLY A 35 20.24 -0.87 16.73
CA GLY A 35 20.02 -2.27 17.11
C GLY A 35 18.79 -2.48 17.99
N HIS A 36 18.38 -1.47 18.75
CA HIS A 36 17.13 -1.45 19.51
C HIS A 36 15.92 -1.40 18.58
N ASP A 37 15.91 -0.47 17.61
CA ASP A 37 14.84 -0.35 16.62
C ASP A 37 14.66 -1.63 15.82
N PHE A 38 15.76 -2.26 15.42
CA PHE A 38 15.71 -3.53 14.71
C PHE A 38 14.99 -4.63 15.51
N LYS A 39 15.24 -4.74 16.81
CA LYS A 39 14.52 -5.69 17.68
C LYS A 39 13.03 -5.36 17.80
N ARG A 40 12.69 -4.08 17.80
CA ARG A 40 11.28 -3.61 17.86
C ARG A 40 10.50 -3.95 16.58
N ILE A 41 11.12 -3.76 15.41
CA ILE A 41 10.43 -3.95 14.12
C ILE A 41 10.39 -5.41 13.65
N LEU A 42 11.30 -6.26 14.11
CA LEU A 42 11.41 -7.64 13.65
C LEU A 42 10.10 -8.46 13.85
N PRO A 43 9.46 -8.48 15.02
CA PRO A 43 8.20 -9.20 15.21
C PRO A 43 7.04 -8.68 14.36
N PRO A 44 6.80 -7.35 14.23
CA PRO A 44 5.86 -6.79 13.28
C PRO A 44 6.11 -7.22 11.84
N VAL A 45 7.37 -7.12 11.38
CA VAL A 45 7.76 -7.50 10.02
C VAL A 45 7.43 -8.97 9.76
N LEU A 46 7.84 -9.88 10.64
CA LEU A 46 7.59 -11.31 10.43
C LEU A 46 6.08 -11.63 10.36
N ARG A 47 5.29 -11.11 11.31
CA ARG A 47 3.83 -11.32 11.31
C ARG A 47 3.17 -10.78 10.07
N SER A 48 3.51 -9.55 9.71
CA SER A 48 2.91 -8.88 8.54
C SER A 48 3.37 -9.48 7.23
N SER A 49 4.61 -9.99 7.15
CA SER A 49 5.08 -10.71 5.96
C SER A 49 4.31 -12.01 5.72
N ILE A 50 4.04 -12.78 6.77
CA ILE A 50 3.24 -14.00 6.64
C ILE A 50 1.82 -13.65 6.16
N LEU A 51 1.15 -12.72 6.85
CA LEU A 51 -0.20 -12.29 6.45
C LEU A 51 -0.24 -11.67 5.07
N GLY A 52 0.70 -10.79 4.76
CA GLY A 52 0.77 -10.14 3.47
C GLY A 52 0.96 -11.15 2.33
N THR A 53 1.78 -12.18 2.52
CA THR A 53 1.93 -13.26 1.53
C THR A 53 0.60 -13.96 1.28
N PHE A 54 -0.15 -14.34 2.32
CA PHE A 54 -1.46 -14.95 2.15
C PHE A 54 -2.45 -14.02 1.44
N VAL A 55 -2.47 -12.74 1.82
CA VAL A 55 -3.28 -11.72 1.14
C VAL A 55 -2.89 -11.61 -0.32
N GLY A 56 -1.58 -11.59 -0.63
CA GLY A 56 -1.08 -11.47 -2.00
C GLY A 56 -1.43 -12.63 -2.91
N VAL A 57 -1.48 -13.85 -2.36
CA VAL A 57 -1.91 -15.06 -3.11
C VAL A 57 -3.38 -14.97 -3.53
N LEU A 58 -4.20 -14.21 -2.81
CA LEU A 58 -5.61 -14.01 -3.17
C LEU A 58 -5.72 -13.12 -4.42
N PRO A 59 -6.33 -13.59 -5.51
CA PRO A 59 -6.47 -12.81 -6.73
C PRO A 59 -7.15 -11.46 -6.49
N GLY A 60 -6.57 -10.39 -7.03
CA GLY A 60 -7.13 -9.05 -6.95
C GLY A 60 -6.89 -8.30 -5.64
N SER A 61 -6.36 -8.91 -4.56
CA SER A 61 -6.22 -8.25 -3.25
C SER A 61 -5.20 -7.09 -3.26
N GLY A 62 -4.16 -7.22 -4.06
CA GLY A 62 -3.13 -6.18 -4.22
C GLY A 62 -2.28 -5.92 -2.97
N ALA A 63 -1.15 -5.25 -3.19
CA ALA A 63 -0.20 -4.90 -2.14
C ALA A 63 -0.77 -3.92 -1.10
N THR A 64 -1.67 -3.02 -1.52
CA THR A 64 -2.32 -2.05 -0.63
C THR A 64 -3.13 -2.72 0.46
N THR A 65 -3.86 -3.79 0.12
CA THR A 65 -4.61 -4.58 1.11
C THR A 65 -3.66 -5.24 2.11
N GLY A 66 -2.55 -5.81 1.64
CA GLY A 66 -1.52 -6.39 2.50
C GLY A 66 -0.94 -5.37 3.49
N SER A 67 -0.66 -4.15 3.01
CA SER A 67 -0.22 -3.03 3.84
C SER A 67 -1.21 -2.70 4.95
N MET A 68 -2.49 -2.53 4.60
CA MET A 68 -3.55 -2.17 5.56
C MET A 68 -3.81 -3.29 6.58
N VAL A 69 -3.82 -4.54 6.15
CA VAL A 69 -4.00 -5.70 7.03
C VAL A 69 -2.83 -5.83 7.99
N GLY A 70 -1.58 -5.65 7.52
CA GLY A 70 -0.39 -5.62 8.34
C GLY A 70 -0.44 -4.56 9.43
N TYR A 71 -0.82 -3.32 9.05
CA TYR A 71 -1.02 -2.24 10.01
C TYR A 71 -2.13 -2.52 11.02
N ALA A 72 -3.29 -2.98 10.55
CA ALA A 72 -4.43 -3.30 11.40
C ALA A 72 -4.10 -4.41 12.41
N MET A 73 -3.33 -5.41 11.97
CA MET A 73 -2.84 -6.45 12.87
C MET A 73 -1.91 -5.89 13.94
N GLN A 74 -0.96 -5.03 13.54
CA GLN A 74 -0.02 -4.45 14.50
C GLN A 74 -0.71 -3.60 15.57
N LYS A 75 -1.82 -2.94 15.26
CA LYS A 75 -2.63 -2.20 16.26
C LYS A 75 -3.11 -3.06 17.42
N LYS A 76 -3.15 -4.38 17.29
CA LYS A 76 -3.53 -5.31 18.36
C LYS A 76 -2.38 -5.64 19.31
N PHE A 77 -1.16 -5.25 18.97
CA PHE A 77 0.04 -5.50 19.77
C PHE A 77 0.56 -4.21 20.38
N LYS A 78 1.32 -4.35 21.46
CA LYS A 78 1.95 -3.20 22.11
C LYS A 78 3.03 -2.60 21.20
N SER A 79 3.05 -1.29 21.10
CA SER A 79 4.12 -0.47 20.53
C SER A 79 4.62 0.49 21.59
N GLU A 80 5.86 0.92 21.51
CA GLU A 80 6.41 1.89 22.47
C GLU A 80 5.72 3.24 22.34
N GLU A 81 5.39 3.62 21.10
CA GLU A 81 4.67 4.84 20.78
C GLU A 81 3.23 4.54 20.36
N PRO A 82 2.28 5.45 20.59
CA PRO A 82 0.91 5.27 20.12
C PRO A 82 0.85 5.07 18.62
N MET A 83 0.07 4.09 18.17
CA MET A 83 -0.12 3.84 16.75
C MET A 83 -0.82 5.05 16.08
N GLY A 84 -0.25 5.49 14.95
CA GLY A 84 -0.72 6.68 14.22
C GLY A 84 0.05 7.96 14.55
N THR A 85 0.96 7.94 15.51
CA THR A 85 1.83 9.09 15.85
C THR A 85 3.26 8.95 15.34
N GLY A 86 3.52 7.95 14.49
CA GLY A 86 4.85 7.69 13.94
C GLY A 86 5.54 6.45 14.49
N ALA A 87 4.82 5.58 15.22
CA ALA A 87 5.35 4.31 15.74
C ALA A 87 6.01 3.49 14.62
N ILE A 88 7.31 3.19 14.78
CA ILE A 88 8.11 2.46 13.77
C ILE A 88 7.59 1.06 13.52
N GLU A 89 7.00 0.42 14.54
CA GLU A 89 6.36 -0.89 14.42
C GLU A 89 5.18 -0.87 13.46
N GLY A 90 4.42 0.22 13.44
CA GLY A 90 3.28 0.40 12.52
C GLY A 90 3.73 0.56 11.09
N ILE A 91 4.76 1.36 10.86
CA ILE A 91 5.36 1.57 9.54
C ILE A 91 5.96 0.25 9.03
N ALA A 92 6.77 -0.42 9.86
CA ALA A 92 7.41 -1.67 9.50
C ALA A 92 6.38 -2.78 9.18
N ALA A 93 5.29 -2.88 9.93
CA ALA A 93 4.22 -3.84 9.67
C ALA A 93 3.49 -3.54 8.36
N SER A 94 3.20 -2.28 8.10
CA SER A 94 2.54 -1.82 6.86
C SER A 94 3.39 -2.13 5.64
N GLU A 95 4.66 -1.74 5.65
CA GLU A 95 5.58 -1.95 4.54
C GLU A 95 5.92 -3.43 4.31
N ALA A 96 6.12 -4.21 5.38
CA ALA A 96 6.32 -5.64 5.27
C ALA A 96 5.09 -6.35 4.67
N GLY A 97 3.88 -5.96 5.08
CA GLY A 97 2.63 -6.45 4.51
C GLY A 97 2.48 -6.10 3.03
N ASN A 98 2.86 -4.87 2.64
CA ASN A 98 2.86 -4.43 1.25
C ASN A 98 3.78 -5.28 0.38
N ASN A 99 5.05 -5.34 0.75
CA ASN A 99 6.08 -6.04 -0.03
C ASN A 99 5.80 -7.55 -0.12
N SER A 100 5.37 -8.16 0.98
CA SER A 100 5.05 -9.60 0.98
C SER A 100 3.79 -9.92 0.18
N ALA A 101 2.78 -9.04 0.17
CA ALA A 101 1.61 -9.21 -0.69
C ALA A 101 1.96 -9.02 -2.17
N ALA A 102 2.82 -8.06 -2.50
CA ALA A 102 3.32 -7.90 -3.85
C ALA A 102 4.07 -9.17 -4.33
N ALA A 103 4.96 -9.71 -3.50
CA ALA A 103 5.67 -10.95 -3.80
C ALA A 103 4.72 -12.16 -3.89
N GLY A 104 3.77 -12.29 -2.97
CA GLY A 104 2.77 -13.35 -2.95
C GLY A 104 1.89 -13.39 -4.19
N ALA A 105 1.60 -12.22 -4.79
CA ALA A 105 0.79 -12.11 -6.00
C ALA A 105 1.46 -12.71 -7.25
N PHE A 106 2.78 -12.94 -7.24
CA PHE A 106 3.45 -13.64 -8.33
C PHE A 106 3.11 -15.12 -8.39
N ALA A 107 2.76 -15.75 -7.27
CA ALA A 107 2.41 -17.18 -7.26
C ALA A 107 1.17 -17.48 -8.13
N PRO A 108 0.00 -16.87 -7.92
CA PRO A 108 -1.15 -17.09 -8.79
C PRO A 108 -0.94 -16.52 -10.21
N LEU A 109 -0.16 -15.44 -10.35
CA LEU A 109 0.15 -14.88 -11.67
C LEU A 109 0.90 -15.86 -12.55
N LEU A 110 1.98 -16.45 -12.05
CA LEU A 110 2.82 -17.34 -12.84
C LEU A 110 2.25 -18.75 -12.95
N ALA A 111 1.66 -19.28 -11.86
CA ALA A 111 1.18 -20.65 -11.82
C ALA A 111 -0.23 -20.84 -12.42
N LEU A 112 -1.09 -19.81 -12.36
CA LEU A 112 -2.48 -19.90 -12.81
C LEU A 112 -2.81 -18.88 -13.92
N GLY A 113 -1.94 -17.94 -14.22
CA GLY A 113 -2.23 -16.84 -15.14
C GLY A 113 -3.26 -15.85 -14.60
N ILE A 114 -3.43 -15.79 -13.26
CA ILE A 114 -4.40 -14.93 -12.62
C ILE A 114 -3.69 -13.76 -11.94
N PRO A 115 -3.85 -12.51 -12.44
CA PRO A 115 -3.19 -11.37 -11.86
C PRO A 115 -3.82 -10.96 -10.53
N GLY A 116 -2.98 -10.70 -9.51
CA GLY A 116 -3.40 -10.22 -8.19
C GLY A 116 -3.60 -8.70 -8.10
N SER A 117 -3.25 -7.95 -9.15
CA SER A 117 -3.30 -6.48 -9.17
C SER A 117 -3.29 -5.94 -10.60
N GLY A 118 -3.60 -4.66 -10.78
CA GLY A 118 -3.49 -4.00 -12.08
C GLY A 118 -2.08 -4.06 -12.66
N THR A 119 -1.04 -3.88 -11.85
CA THR A 119 0.36 -4.04 -12.28
C THR A 119 0.68 -5.48 -12.67
N GLY A 120 0.12 -6.45 -11.94
CA GLY A 120 0.20 -7.87 -12.31
C GLY A 120 -0.46 -8.17 -13.65
N ALA A 121 -1.60 -7.54 -13.95
CA ALA A 121 -2.28 -7.68 -15.23
C ALA A 121 -1.45 -7.12 -16.40
N VAL A 122 -0.78 -5.98 -16.21
CA VAL A 122 0.15 -5.42 -17.22
C VAL A 122 1.33 -6.37 -17.44
N LEU A 123 1.91 -6.90 -16.37
CA LEU A 123 2.99 -7.89 -16.46
C LEU A 123 2.53 -9.14 -17.21
N LEU A 124 1.35 -9.66 -16.88
CA LEU A 124 0.74 -10.80 -17.58
C LEU A 124 0.64 -10.54 -19.09
N GLY A 125 0.10 -9.37 -19.47
CA GLY A 125 0.03 -8.97 -20.88
C GLY A 125 1.41 -8.89 -21.54
N GLY A 126 2.41 -8.35 -20.85
CA GLY A 126 3.80 -8.31 -21.33
C GLY A 126 4.37 -9.70 -21.56
N LEU A 127 4.16 -10.63 -20.63
CA LEU A 127 4.62 -12.02 -20.78
C LEU A 127 3.98 -12.71 -21.99
N MET A 128 2.66 -12.51 -22.15
CA MET A 128 1.93 -13.07 -23.30
C MET A 128 2.40 -12.49 -24.64
N MET A 129 2.77 -11.22 -24.70
CA MET A 129 3.37 -10.61 -25.90
C MET A 129 4.72 -11.22 -26.27
N TRP A 130 5.45 -11.74 -25.30
CA TRP A 130 6.72 -12.44 -25.50
C TRP A 130 6.54 -13.95 -25.76
N GLY A 131 5.30 -14.40 -25.94
CA GLY A 131 4.99 -15.81 -26.19
C GLY A 131 5.06 -16.70 -24.95
N LEU A 132 5.20 -16.09 -23.77
CA LEU A 132 5.16 -16.79 -22.49
C LEU A 132 3.70 -16.81 -21.98
N ASN A 133 3.14 -17.98 -21.82
CA ASN A 133 1.76 -18.15 -21.32
C ASN A 133 1.80 -18.55 -19.85
N PRO A 134 1.60 -17.59 -18.91
CA PRO A 134 1.49 -17.93 -17.49
C PRO A 134 0.34 -18.91 -17.24
N GLY A 135 0.63 -19.94 -16.46
CA GLY A 135 -0.29 -21.03 -16.20
C GLY A 135 0.43 -22.26 -15.62
N PRO A 136 -0.30 -23.36 -15.37
CA PRO A 136 0.23 -24.56 -14.70
C PRO A 136 1.47 -25.15 -15.39
N LEU A 137 1.56 -25.04 -16.70
CA LEU A 137 2.66 -25.61 -17.48
C LEU A 137 3.85 -24.65 -17.66
N LEU A 138 3.76 -23.38 -17.24
CA LEU A 138 4.84 -22.41 -17.47
C LEU A 138 6.17 -22.86 -16.85
N PHE A 139 6.11 -23.42 -15.65
CA PHE A 139 7.31 -23.92 -14.94
C PHE A 139 7.94 -25.16 -15.59
N GLU A 140 7.15 -25.92 -16.34
CA GLU A 140 7.64 -27.10 -17.07
C GLU A 140 8.18 -26.71 -18.45
N THR A 141 7.47 -25.82 -19.16
CA THR A 141 7.83 -25.43 -20.53
C THR A 141 8.93 -24.37 -20.58
N ASN A 142 9.00 -23.47 -19.59
CA ASN A 142 9.95 -22.37 -19.54
C ASN A 142 10.59 -22.23 -18.14
N PRO A 143 11.24 -23.28 -17.58
CA PRO A 143 11.79 -23.24 -16.23
C PRO A 143 12.87 -22.17 -16.07
N GLU A 144 13.74 -22.01 -17.06
CA GLU A 144 14.82 -21.01 -17.02
C GLU A 144 14.28 -19.59 -16.86
N PHE A 145 13.20 -19.27 -17.57
CA PHE A 145 12.54 -17.97 -17.44
C PHE A 145 11.96 -17.77 -16.02
N CYS A 146 11.23 -18.76 -15.49
CA CYS A 146 10.62 -18.67 -14.18
C CYS A 146 11.66 -18.45 -13.07
N TRP A 147 12.71 -19.24 -13.08
CA TRP A 147 13.79 -19.14 -12.09
C TRP A 147 14.62 -17.86 -12.26
N SER A 148 14.83 -17.41 -13.50
CA SER A 148 15.48 -16.12 -13.77
C SER A 148 14.66 -14.95 -13.27
N LEU A 149 13.34 -14.97 -13.47
CA LEU A 149 12.43 -13.95 -12.96
C LEU A 149 12.45 -13.90 -11.42
N ILE A 150 12.32 -15.06 -10.77
CA ILE A 150 12.36 -15.14 -9.30
C ILE A 150 13.71 -14.64 -8.78
N SER A 151 14.82 -15.07 -9.38
CA SER A 151 16.17 -14.64 -8.99
C SER A 151 16.35 -13.13 -9.20
N SER A 152 15.80 -12.56 -10.27
CA SER A 152 15.87 -11.12 -10.54
C SER A 152 15.19 -10.30 -9.45
N LEU A 153 14.12 -10.79 -8.83
CA LEU A 153 13.43 -10.10 -7.73
C LEU A 153 14.33 -10.00 -6.48
N TYR A 154 15.13 -11.03 -6.16
CA TYR A 154 16.09 -10.95 -5.06
C TYR A 154 17.16 -9.88 -5.34
N ILE A 155 17.73 -9.89 -6.55
CA ILE A 155 18.74 -8.91 -6.96
C ILE A 155 18.13 -7.50 -6.95
N ALA A 156 16.93 -7.32 -7.51
CA ALA A 156 16.22 -6.05 -7.53
C ALA A 156 15.98 -5.50 -6.12
N ASN A 157 15.63 -6.33 -5.14
CA ASN A 157 15.45 -5.92 -3.76
C ASN A 157 16.73 -5.34 -3.13
N VAL A 158 17.88 -5.96 -3.39
CA VAL A 158 19.18 -5.45 -2.92
C VAL A 158 19.49 -4.08 -3.56
N PHE A 159 19.30 -3.97 -4.88
CA PHE A 159 19.50 -2.69 -5.58
C PHE A 159 18.51 -1.61 -5.09
N THR A 160 17.24 -1.96 -4.88
CA THR A 160 16.22 -1.05 -4.37
C THR A 160 16.62 -0.53 -2.99
N LEU A 161 17.12 -1.39 -2.10
CA LEU A 161 17.59 -0.96 -0.79
C LEU A 161 18.77 0.03 -0.92
N ALA A 162 19.74 -0.26 -1.77
CA ALA A 162 20.88 0.63 -1.99
C ALA A 162 20.43 1.99 -2.55
N VAL A 163 19.55 2.00 -3.55
CA VAL A 163 18.99 3.22 -4.13
C VAL A 163 18.16 3.99 -3.10
N ALA A 164 17.34 3.30 -2.30
CA ALA A 164 16.54 3.92 -1.24
C ALA A 164 17.43 4.68 -0.25
N VAL A 165 18.52 4.06 0.23
CA VAL A 165 19.45 4.72 1.15
C VAL A 165 20.09 5.97 0.52
N LEU A 166 20.45 5.92 -0.76
CA LEU A 166 21.02 7.06 -1.48
C LEU A 166 20.00 8.20 -1.69
N VAL A 167 18.72 7.87 -1.86
CA VAL A 167 17.64 8.83 -2.14
C VAL A 167 17.08 9.47 -0.87
N ILE A 168 17.19 8.81 0.31
CA ILE A 168 16.71 9.34 1.59
C ILE A 168 17.08 10.82 1.82
N PRO A 169 18.34 11.28 1.66
CA PRO A 169 18.70 12.68 1.89
C PRO A 169 17.96 13.66 0.99
N PHE A 170 17.66 13.25 -0.23
CA PHE A 170 16.90 14.04 -1.18
C PHE A 170 15.41 14.11 -0.78
N LEU A 171 14.84 12.99 -0.38
CA LEU A 171 13.45 12.93 0.09
C LEU A 171 13.25 13.75 1.37
N ILE A 172 14.22 13.74 2.29
CA ILE A 172 14.19 14.57 3.49
C ILE A 172 14.11 16.06 3.13
N LYS A 173 14.83 16.51 2.08
CA LYS A 173 14.74 17.90 1.61
C LYS A 173 13.35 18.24 1.07
N ILE A 174 12.72 17.32 0.36
CA ILE A 174 11.35 17.50 -0.14
C ILE A 174 10.37 17.62 1.04
N LEU A 175 10.50 16.77 2.07
CA LEU A 175 9.68 16.82 3.28
C LEU A 175 9.90 18.08 4.12
N SER A 176 11.06 18.76 3.94
CA SER A 176 11.37 20.02 4.63
C SER A 176 10.67 21.23 3.99
N VAL A 177 9.95 21.06 2.89
CA VAL A 177 9.19 22.14 2.26
C VAL A 177 8.05 22.57 3.20
N PRO A 178 7.89 23.88 3.45
CA PRO A 178 6.83 24.39 4.32
C PRO A 178 5.45 23.92 3.87
N ILE A 179 4.61 23.52 4.81
CA ILE A 179 3.28 22.96 4.59
C ILE A 179 2.42 23.84 3.67
N LYS A 180 2.60 25.18 3.76
CA LYS A 180 1.91 26.15 2.89
C LYS A 180 2.10 25.91 1.39
N TYR A 181 3.25 25.36 0.97
CA TYR A 181 3.53 25.00 -0.43
C TYR A 181 3.14 23.54 -0.72
N MET A 182 3.24 22.68 0.29
CA MET A 182 2.87 21.26 0.13
C MET A 182 1.36 21.08 -0.12
N ILE A 183 0.51 21.86 0.56
CA ILE A 183 -0.96 21.75 0.40
C ILE A 183 -1.40 21.93 -1.06
N PRO A 184 -1.06 23.04 -1.75
CA PRO A 184 -1.41 23.21 -3.17
C PRO A 184 -0.79 22.13 -4.07
N ILE A 185 0.47 21.77 -3.83
CA ILE A 185 1.16 20.74 -4.63
C ILE A 185 0.45 19.40 -4.51
N ILE A 186 0.17 18.94 -3.29
CA ILE A 186 -0.53 17.68 -3.04
C ILE A 186 -1.92 17.72 -3.67
N THR A 187 -2.65 18.83 -3.54
CA THR A 187 -3.97 18.97 -4.13
C THR A 187 -3.92 18.87 -5.66
N CYS A 188 -2.99 19.57 -6.31
CA CYS A 188 -2.78 19.49 -7.74
C CYS A 188 -2.43 18.06 -8.19
N VAL A 189 -1.49 17.40 -7.51
CA VAL A 189 -1.10 16.01 -7.82
C VAL A 189 -2.28 15.06 -7.65
N CYS A 190 -3.10 15.22 -6.61
CA CYS A 190 -4.30 14.42 -6.41
C CYS A 190 -5.32 14.62 -7.53
N ILE A 191 -5.55 15.86 -7.97
CA ILE A 191 -6.47 16.17 -9.08
C ILE A 191 -5.97 15.52 -10.38
N VAL A 192 -4.70 15.73 -10.71
CA VAL A 192 -4.08 15.14 -11.90
C VAL A 192 -4.13 13.62 -11.85
N GLY A 193 -3.80 13.02 -10.69
CA GLY A 193 -3.86 11.58 -10.49
C GLY A 193 -5.27 11.00 -10.63
N ALA A 194 -6.27 11.64 -10.02
CA ALA A 194 -7.66 11.20 -10.13
C ALA A 194 -8.18 11.30 -11.58
N TYR A 195 -7.83 12.39 -12.28
CA TYR A 195 -8.17 12.53 -13.70
C TYR A 195 -7.46 11.50 -14.57
N SER A 196 -6.15 11.32 -14.38
CA SER A 196 -5.33 10.39 -15.16
C SER A 196 -5.78 8.92 -15.02
N THR A 197 -6.25 8.54 -13.83
CA THR A 197 -6.72 7.17 -13.57
C THR A 197 -8.05 6.87 -14.25
N SER A 198 -8.97 7.85 -14.23
CA SER A 198 -10.33 7.66 -14.77
C SER A 198 -10.51 8.19 -16.19
N LEU A 199 -9.55 9.00 -16.68
CA LEU A 199 -9.64 9.80 -17.92
C LEU A 199 -10.96 10.61 -18.01
N SER A 200 -11.50 10.99 -16.85
CA SER A 200 -12.81 11.63 -16.71
C SER A 200 -12.84 12.58 -15.52
N MET A 201 -13.58 13.68 -15.65
CA MET A 201 -13.87 14.58 -14.55
C MET A 201 -14.67 13.90 -13.42
N TYR A 202 -15.36 12.79 -13.71
CA TYR A 202 -16.07 12.00 -12.71
C TYR A 202 -15.12 11.53 -11.60
N GLY A 203 -13.91 11.04 -11.93
CA GLY A 203 -12.91 10.64 -10.94
C GLY A 203 -12.50 11.78 -10.00
N VAL A 204 -12.38 13.00 -10.54
CA VAL A 204 -12.06 14.19 -9.74
C VAL A 204 -13.22 14.55 -8.80
N ILE A 205 -14.47 14.48 -9.28
CA ILE A 205 -15.66 14.73 -8.45
C ILE A 205 -15.74 13.70 -7.31
N VAL A 206 -15.57 12.42 -7.62
CA VAL A 206 -15.56 11.34 -6.61
C VAL A 206 -14.47 11.57 -5.57
N MET A 207 -13.26 11.99 -5.99
CA MET A 207 -12.18 12.34 -5.08
C MET A 207 -12.59 13.43 -4.09
N PHE A 208 -13.19 14.54 -4.55
CA PHE A 208 -13.63 15.62 -3.68
C PHE A 208 -14.76 15.19 -2.73
N VAL A 209 -15.78 14.50 -3.25
CA VAL A 209 -16.90 14.00 -2.45
C VAL A 209 -16.41 13.03 -1.37
N SER A 210 -15.58 12.07 -1.74
CA SER A 210 -14.99 11.12 -0.78
C SER A 210 -14.11 11.81 0.25
N GLY A 211 -13.39 12.87 -0.16
CA GLY A 211 -12.58 13.69 0.73
C GLY A 211 -13.45 14.42 1.79
N ILE A 212 -14.57 15.00 1.39
CA ILE A 212 -15.52 15.66 2.30
C ILE A 212 -16.15 14.64 3.26
N VAL A 213 -16.61 13.51 2.74
CA VAL A 213 -17.19 12.43 3.55
C VAL A 213 -16.17 11.91 4.56
N GLY A 214 -14.93 11.63 4.11
CA GLY A 214 -13.86 11.19 4.99
C GLY A 214 -13.53 12.20 6.09
N TYR A 215 -13.53 13.48 5.77
CA TYR A 215 -13.33 14.54 6.77
C TYR A 215 -14.44 14.57 7.82
N ILE A 216 -15.71 14.48 7.38
CA ILE A 216 -16.87 14.47 8.28
C ILE A 216 -16.80 13.25 9.22
N LEU A 217 -16.45 12.07 8.69
CA LEU A 217 -16.31 10.85 9.47
C LEU A 217 -15.19 10.98 10.52
N ASP A 218 -14.02 11.45 10.11
CA ASP A 218 -12.86 11.64 11.00
C ASP A 218 -13.19 12.63 12.13
N LYS A 219 -13.86 13.74 11.80
CA LYS A 219 -14.30 14.75 12.79
C LYS A 219 -15.32 14.20 13.80
N ASN A 220 -16.13 13.22 13.41
CA ASN A 220 -17.09 12.56 14.29
C ASN A 220 -16.51 11.31 15.00
N GLY A 221 -15.19 11.10 14.95
CA GLY A 221 -14.52 10.01 15.64
C GLY A 221 -14.62 8.64 14.95
N PHE A 222 -15.12 8.58 13.72
CA PHE A 222 -15.13 7.34 12.94
C PHE A 222 -13.77 7.14 12.27
N PRO A 223 -13.12 5.99 12.48
CA PRO A 223 -11.83 5.72 11.84
C PRO A 223 -12.00 5.59 10.33
N THR A 224 -11.21 6.34 9.56
CA THR A 224 -11.25 6.33 8.08
C THR A 224 -10.61 5.08 7.47
N ALA A 225 -9.76 4.37 8.20
CA ALA A 225 -9.06 3.19 7.71
C ALA A 225 -9.99 2.03 7.27
N PRO A 226 -11.06 1.64 8.03
CA PRO A 226 -12.01 0.65 7.56
C PRO A 226 -12.78 1.08 6.30
N MET A 227 -13.09 2.37 6.19
CA MET A 227 -13.75 2.91 4.99
C MET A 227 -12.83 2.77 3.76
N LEU A 228 -11.55 3.13 3.87
CA LEU A 228 -10.59 2.97 2.80
C LEU A 228 -10.42 1.51 2.41
N LEU A 229 -10.35 0.61 3.40
CA LEU A 229 -10.27 -0.84 3.15
C LEU A 229 -11.50 -1.34 2.40
N ALA A 230 -12.70 -0.91 2.79
CA ALA A 230 -13.94 -1.27 2.10
C ALA A 230 -13.94 -0.78 0.64
N PHE A 231 -13.49 0.44 0.36
CA PHE A 231 -13.35 0.96 -1.00
C PHE A 231 -12.37 0.14 -1.86
N VAL A 232 -11.26 -0.31 -1.27
CA VAL A 232 -10.28 -1.15 -1.98
C VAL A 232 -10.83 -2.55 -2.25
N LEU A 233 -11.59 -3.12 -1.31
CA LEU A 233 -12.13 -4.48 -1.42
C LEU A 233 -13.44 -4.56 -2.23
N ALA A 234 -14.22 -3.48 -2.30
CA ALA A 234 -15.53 -3.49 -2.96
C ALA A 234 -15.48 -3.93 -4.44
N PRO A 235 -14.58 -3.42 -5.29
CA PRO A 235 -14.48 -3.86 -6.68
C PRO A 235 -14.17 -5.35 -6.82
N MET A 236 -13.30 -5.86 -5.93
CA MET A 236 -12.95 -7.28 -5.90
C MET A 236 -14.13 -8.14 -5.49
N LEU A 237 -14.86 -7.72 -4.45
CA LEU A 237 -16.05 -8.39 -3.99
C LEU A 237 -17.09 -8.46 -5.12
N GLU A 238 -17.35 -7.31 -5.78
CA GLU A 238 -18.28 -7.24 -6.90
C GLU A 238 -17.87 -8.17 -8.05
N GLU A 239 -16.60 -8.13 -8.46
CA GLU A 239 -16.09 -8.96 -9.56
C GLU A 239 -16.20 -10.46 -9.24
N ASN A 240 -15.78 -10.87 -8.04
CA ASN A 240 -15.85 -12.27 -7.64
C ASN A 240 -17.29 -12.76 -7.43
N MET A 241 -18.16 -11.92 -6.86
CA MET A 241 -19.60 -12.22 -6.78
C MET A 241 -20.19 -12.39 -8.18
N ARG A 242 -19.89 -11.50 -9.11
CA ARG A 242 -20.38 -11.59 -10.49
C ARG A 242 -19.91 -12.88 -11.16
N LYS A 243 -18.63 -13.25 -11.01
CA LYS A 243 -18.08 -14.52 -11.52
C LYS A 243 -18.79 -15.74 -10.92
N ALA A 244 -19.00 -15.73 -9.60
CA ALA A 244 -19.71 -16.81 -8.91
C ALA A 244 -21.17 -16.94 -9.38
N PHE A 245 -21.88 -15.83 -9.55
CA PHE A 245 -23.25 -15.84 -10.08
C PHE A 245 -23.33 -16.34 -11.52
N ILE A 246 -22.38 -15.94 -12.37
CA ILE A 246 -22.34 -16.45 -13.75
C ILE A 246 -22.08 -17.95 -13.76
N ALA A 247 -21.10 -18.42 -12.97
CA ALA A 247 -20.76 -19.83 -12.87
C ALA A 247 -21.91 -20.69 -12.32
N SER A 248 -22.71 -20.16 -11.37
CA SER A 248 -23.83 -20.83 -10.75
C SER A 248 -25.19 -20.63 -11.49
N GLN A 249 -25.16 -19.98 -12.67
CA GLN A 249 -26.38 -19.64 -13.43
C GLN A 249 -27.41 -18.84 -12.60
N GLY A 250 -26.92 -17.98 -11.70
CA GLY A 250 -27.72 -17.10 -10.84
C GLY A 250 -28.16 -17.74 -9.51
N SER A 251 -27.69 -18.92 -9.17
CA SER A 251 -28.04 -19.59 -7.91
C SER A 251 -27.23 -18.98 -6.74
N LEU A 252 -27.93 -18.56 -5.67
CA LEU A 252 -27.33 -18.11 -4.42
C LEU A 252 -26.71 -19.25 -3.60
N VAL A 253 -27.09 -20.50 -3.91
CA VAL A 253 -26.60 -21.70 -3.21
C VAL A 253 -25.09 -21.86 -3.33
N VAL A 254 -24.48 -21.28 -4.37
CA VAL A 254 -22.99 -21.26 -4.56
C VAL A 254 -22.23 -20.69 -3.37
N PHE A 255 -22.85 -19.87 -2.54
CA PHE A 255 -22.20 -19.30 -1.35
C PHE A 255 -22.41 -20.11 -0.08
N THR A 256 -23.24 -21.16 -0.12
CA THR A 256 -23.61 -22.00 1.04
C THR A 256 -23.20 -23.46 0.88
N ASP A 257 -23.08 -23.93 -0.36
CA ASP A 257 -22.61 -25.28 -0.68
C ASP A 257 -21.10 -25.24 -0.96
N SER A 258 -20.32 -25.67 0.00
CA SER A 258 -18.87 -25.90 -0.11
C SER A 258 -18.55 -27.34 0.26
#